data_d124b2069ca02a7b0f6ced44ab7a384a
#
_entry.id   d124b2069ca02a7b0f6ced44ab7a384a
#
_cell.length_a   1.000
_cell.length_b   1.000
_cell.length_c   1.000
_cell.angle_alpha   90.00
_cell.angle_beta   90.00
_cell.angle_gamma   90.00
#
_symmetry.space_group_name_H-M   'P 1'
#
loop_
_entity.id
_entity.type
_entity.pdbx_description
1 polymer ?
#
loop_
_entity_poly.entity_id
_entity_poly.type
_entity_poly.pdbx_seq_one_letter_code
_entity_poly.pdbx_strand_id
1 'polypeptide(L)'
;MASGPQITTTGGHAHHAGGAADSPDEIRRQVRLHHLMGADTIKVMATGGFMTGGSAPWFAQFTTEELQILVDEAHRLGKWTAAHAHGTQGIERAVRAGVDYIAHASFVSATGRSEFDPRLAEEMARAGVYVDCTVTAHLPALIARDPSFAPPVRLLWEHGVRIVAGHDAGIPASPQRAYVGGLKALEAVGLPCTEVLLAATSRAAAAIGRAGVTGVLAPGFEADLIAVAGDPRRDLAVLHDLRLVVARGREFLPDRVAGLAAGPVEGLVGPAETLAVWREERKRRARHPRV
;
A
#
# COMPACT_ATOMS: atom_id res chain seq x y z
N MET A 1 6.69 -4.14 12.41
CA MET A 1 7.76 -3.62 11.53
C MET A 1 7.48 -2.16 11.23
N ALA A 2 8.51 -1.33 11.14
CA ALA A 2 8.40 0.11 10.89
C ALA A 2 9.46 0.56 9.87
N SER A 3 9.11 1.55 9.03
CA SER A 3 10.02 2.09 7.99
C SER A 3 10.71 3.40 8.39
N GLY A 4 10.31 4.02 9.49
CA GLY A 4 10.67 5.41 9.75
C GLY A 4 10.01 6.40 8.79
N PRO A 5 10.49 7.65 8.68
CA PRO A 5 10.00 8.63 7.71
C PRO A 5 10.13 8.12 6.27
N GLN A 6 9.17 8.47 5.41
CA GLN A 6 9.24 8.08 4.00
C GLN A 6 10.30 8.92 3.27
N ILE A 7 11.18 8.25 2.50
CA ILE A 7 12.13 8.96 1.64
C ILE A 7 11.38 9.54 0.44
N THR A 8 11.54 10.82 0.19
CA THR A 8 10.82 11.58 -0.84
C THR A 8 11.69 12.72 -1.37
N THR A 9 11.33 13.32 -2.49
CA THR A 9 11.98 14.55 -2.97
C THR A 9 11.53 15.78 -2.18
N THR A 10 12.29 16.86 -2.22
CA THR A 10 11.88 18.16 -1.63
C THR A 10 10.53 18.59 -2.22
N GLY A 11 9.54 18.85 -1.35
CA GLY A 11 8.17 19.17 -1.75
C GLY A 11 7.38 17.98 -2.34
N GLY A 12 7.94 16.79 -2.36
CA GLY A 12 7.30 15.56 -2.79
C GLY A 12 6.22 15.06 -1.84
N HIS A 13 5.63 13.90 -2.15
CA HIS A 13 4.57 13.32 -1.31
C HIS A 13 5.11 13.01 0.09
N ALA A 14 4.33 13.36 1.12
CA ALA A 14 4.68 13.20 2.53
C ALA A 14 6.00 13.86 2.98
N HIS A 15 6.50 14.89 2.27
CA HIS A 15 7.76 15.57 2.58
C HIS A 15 7.83 16.14 4.02
N HIS A 16 6.68 16.43 4.60
CA HIS A 16 6.58 16.92 6.00
C HIS A 16 7.02 15.89 7.04
N ALA A 17 7.16 14.60 6.66
CA ALA A 17 7.64 13.54 7.56
C ALA A 17 9.17 13.58 7.78
N GLY A 18 9.93 14.39 7.01
CA GLY A 18 11.35 14.63 7.24
C GLY A 18 12.32 13.70 6.48
N GLY A 19 11.84 12.92 5.52
CA GLY A 19 12.66 12.01 4.70
C GLY A 19 13.11 12.59 3.35
N ALA A 20 13.23 13.92 3.20
CA ALA A 20 13.61 14.54 1.94
C ALA A 20 15.04 14.17 1.51
N ALA A 21 15.22 13.84 0.21
CA ALA A 21 16.49 13.53 -0.43
C ALA A 21 16.40 13.81 -1.93
N ASP A 22 17.28 14.66 -2.46
CA ASP A 22 17.28 15.13 -3.85
C ASP A 22 18.55 14.74 -4.62
N SER A 23 19.44 13.97 -4.00
CA SER A 23 20.66 13.50 -4.63
C SER A 23 21.00 12.07 -4.20
N PRO A 24 21.82 11.34 -5.00
CA PRO A 24 22.30 10.01 -4.66
C PRO A 24 22.91 9.89 -3.27
N ASP A 25 23.67 10.87 -2.83
CA ASP A 25 24.32 10.85 -1.53
C ASP A 25 23.34 11.10 -0.39
N GLU A 26 22.35 11.97 -0.59
CA GLU A 26 21.27 12.19 0.37
C GLU A 26 20.38 10.94 0.48
N ILE A 27 20.07 10.26 -0.61
CA ILE A 27 19.32 9.00 -0.62
C ILE A 27 20.07 7.96 0.22
N ARG A 28 21.35 7.72 -0.03
CA ARG A 28 22.19 6.79 0.77
C ARG A 28 22.21 7.20 2.24
N ARG A 29 22.36 8.49 2.52
CA ARG A 29 22.37 9.02 3.88
C ARG A 29 21.05 8.73 4.59
N GLN A 30 19.90 8.94 3.94
CA GLN A 30 18.58 8.65 4.53
C GLN A 30 18.40 7.16 4.82
N VAL A 31 18.79 6.27 3.89
CA VAL A 31 18.72 4.82 4.10
C VAL A 31 19.57 4.41 5.33
N ARG A 32 20.80 4.93 5.44
CA ARG A 32 21.70 4.65 6.59
C ARG A 32 21.16 5.22 7.90
N LEU A 33 20.55 6.40 7.87
CA LEU A 33 19.94 7.02 9.03
C LEU A 33 18.77 6.18 9.54
N HIS A 34 17.89 5.71 8.64
CA HIS A 34 16.77 4.83 9.01
C HIS A 34 17.28 3.49 9.58
N HIS A 35 18.33 2.91 8.98
CA HIS A 35 18.98 1.72 9.54
C HIS A 35 19.52 1.98 10.95
N LEU A 36 20.22 3.10 11.16
CA LEU A 36 20.75 3.49 12.49
C LEU A 36 19.62 3.67 13.53
N MET A 37 18.48 4.23 13.11
CA MET A 37 17.30 4.39 13.96
C MET A 37 16.54 3.08 14.23
N GLY A 38 16.97 1.95 13.67
CA GLY A 38 16.37 0.64 13.88
C GLY A 38 15.15 0.36 12.99
N ALA A 39 14.98 1.05 11.86
CA ALA A 39 13.93 0.74 10.92
C ALA A 39 14.04 -0.71 10.41
N ASP A 40 12.92 -1.41 10.29
CA ASP A 40 12.87 -2.78 9.77
C ASP A 40 12.91 -2.82 8.24
N THR A 41 12.35 -1.80 7.59
CA THR A 41 12.24 -1.66 6.14
C THR A 41 12.49 -0.21 5.72
N ILE A 42 12.74 0.04 4.44
CA ILE A 42 12.92 1.38 3.88
C ILE A 42 11.72 1.70 2.99
N LYS A 43 11.03 2.80 3.28
CA LYS A 43 9.89 3.29 2.48
C LYS A 43 10.30 4.49 1.64
N VAL A 44 9.94 4.45 0.35
CA VAL A 44 10.15 5.54 -0.60
C VAL A 44 8.83 5.97 -1.25
N MET A 45 8.69 7.25 -1.55
CA MET A 45 7.60 7.79 -2.35
C MET A 45 8.05 7.88 -3.82
N ALA A 46 7.84 6.79 -4.57
CA ALA A 46 8.24 6.74 -5.99
C ALA A 46 7.38 7.66 -6.87
N THR A 47 6.16 7.96 -6.43
CA THR A 47 5.28 8.96 -7.05
C THR A 47 4.80 10.00 -6.05
N GLY A 48 4.21 11.07 -6.56
CA GLY A 48 3.32 11.92 -5.79
C GLY A 48 2.11 11.13 -5.26
N GLY A 49 1.23 11.80 -4.53
CA GLY A 49 0.05 11.17 -3.93
C GLY A 49 -1.13 12.12 -3.80
N PHE A 50 -2.26 11.61 -3.33
CA PHE A 50 -3.51 12.36 -3.24
C PHE A 50 -3.58 13.31 -2.04
N MET A 51 -2.75 13.10 -1.00
CA MET A 51 -2.86 13.80 0.28
C MET A 51 -1.85 14.96 0.46
N THR A 52 -0.97 15.20 -0.50
CA THR A 52 0.03 16.28 -0.44
C THR A 52 -0.22 17.27 -1.56
N GLY A 53 -0.61 18.49 -1.22
CA GLY A 53 -0.84 19.55 -2.20
C GLY A 53 0.41 19.83 -3.05
N GLY A 54 0.24 19.90 -4.37
CA GLY A 54 1.33 20.11 -5.32
C GLY A 54 2.11 18.85 -5.72
N SER A 55 1.82 17.70 -5.13
CA SER A 55 2.44 16.41 -5.44
C SER A 55 1.41 15.50 -6.13
N ALA A 56 1.45 15.43 -7.46
CA ALA A 56 0.46 14.67 -8.22
C ALA A 56 0.77 13.18 -8.27
N PRO A 57 -0.21 12.28 -8.04
CA PRO A 57 0.00 10.84 -7.92
C PRO A 57 0.53 10.16 -9.20
N TRP A 58 0.34 10.76 -10.37
CA TRP A 58 0.87 10.25 -11.63
C TRP A 58 2.32 10.67 -11.94
N PHE A 59 2.90 11.62 -11.19
CA PHE A 59 4.29 12.01 -11.39
C PHE A 59 5.26 11.13 -10.62
N ALA A 60 6.20 10.52 -11.32
CA ALA A 60 7.34 9.85 -10.70
C ALA A 60 8.28 10.90 -10.07
N GLN A 61 8.63 10.70 -8.80
CA GLN A 61 9.47 11.62 -8.03
C GLN A 61 10.97 11.35 -8.20
N PHE A 62 11.34 10.11 -8.48
CA PHE A 62 12.72 9.66 -8.65
C PHE A 62 12.93 9.05 -10.03
N THR A 63 14.16 9.05 -10.51
CA THR A 63 14.58 8.26 -11.67
C THR A 63 14.74 6.78 -11.28
N THR A 64 14.91 5.89 -12.27
CA THR A 64 15.20 4.47 -11.98
C THR A 64 16.53 4.32 -11.26
N GLU A 65 17.54 5.09 -11.65
CA GLU A 65 18.89 5.07 -11.09
C GLU A 65 18.90 5.52 -9.62
N GLU A 66 18.13 6.56 -9.29
CA GLU A 66 17.99 7.02 -7.90
C GLU A 66 17.28 5.98 -7.02
N LEU A 67 16.22 5.36 -7.53
CA LEU A 67 15.56 4.25 -6.82
C LEU A 67 16.48 3.04 -6.69
N GLN A 68 17.29 2.72 -7.71
CA GLN A 68 18.28 1.64 -7.66
C GLN A 68 19.30 1.87 -6.54
N ILE A 69 19.79 3.12 -6.41
CA ILE A 69 20.72 3.50 -5.33
C ILE A 69 20.09 3.26 -3.96
N LEU A 70 18.81 3.61 -3.79
CA LEU A 70 18.06 3.37 -2.55
C LEU A 70 17.96 1.87 -2.26
N VAL A 71 17.54 1.08 -3.25
CA VAL A 71 17.34 -0.37 -3.13
C VAL A 71 18.65 -1.06 -2.81
N ASP A 72 19.71 -0.78 -3.57
CA ASP A 72 21.05 -1.39 -3.36
C ASP A 72 21.57 -1.11 -1.95
N GLU A 73 21.45 0.14 -1.48
CA GLU A 73 21.92 0.50 -0.13
C GLU A 73 21.06 -0.17 0.95
N ALA A 74 19.72 -0.25 0.76
CA ALA A 74 18.83 -0.92 1.69
C ALA A 74 19.12 -2.43 1.76
N HIS A 75 19.23 -3.11 0.62
CA HIS A 75 19.52 -4.54 0.53
C HIS A 75 20.89 -4.86 1.11
N ARG A 76 21.91 -4.03 0.87
CA ARG A 76 23.24 -4.16 1.48
C ARG A 76 23.20 -4.13 3.02
N LEU A 77 22.22 -3.41 3.59
CA LEU A 77 21.96 -3.33 5.02
C LEU A 77 20.97 -4.38 5.53
N GLY A 78 20.57 -5.35 4.68
CA GLY A 78 19.59 -6.38 5.01
C GLY A 78 18.16 -5.85 5.21
N LYS A 79 17.81 -4.74 4.58
CA LYS A 79 16.49 -4.12 4.68
C LYS A 79 15.67 -4.34 3.41
N TRP A 80 14.39 -4.69 3.58
CA TRP A 80 13.41 -4.69 2.51
C TRP A 80 13.04 -3.26 2.12
N THR A 81 12.57 -3.10 0.89
CA THR A 81 12.18 -1.80 0.33
C THR A 81 10.70 -1.80 -0.03
N ALA A 82 10.02 -0.70 0.29
CA ALA A 82 8.62 -0.50 -0.04
C ALA A 82 8.44 0.83 -0.76
N ALA A 83 7.81 0.82 -1.94
CA ALA A 83 7.49 2.01 -2.71
C ALA A 83 6.00 2.37 -2.60
N HIS A 84 5.69 3.64 -2.33
CA HIS A 84 4.41 4.22 -2.67
C HIS A 84 4.46 4.57 -4.16
N ALA A 85 3.57 4.00 -4.96
CA ALA A 85 3.52 4.26 -6.40
C ALA A 85 2.09 4.17 -6.94
N HIS A 86 1.57 5.28 -7.44
CA HIS A 86 0.26 5.36 -8.07
C HIS A 86 0.36 5.36 -9.60
N GLY A 87 1.16 6.26 -10.18
CA GLY A 87 1.27 6.42 -11.62
C GLY A 87 2.15 5.35 -12.27
N THR A 88 1.80 4.95 -13.49
CA THR A 88 2.46 3.88 -14.26
C THR A 88 3.97 4.06 -14.33
N GLN A 89 4.45 5.29 -14.60
CA GLN A 89 5.89 5.56 -14.71
C GLN A 89 6.63 5.31 -13.38
N GLY A 90 6.03 5.69 -12.24
CA GLY A 90 6.65 5.45 -10.93
C GLY A 90 6.63 3.98 -10.55
N ILE A 91 5.56 3.24 -10.89
CA ILE A 91 5.48 1.79 -10.73
C ILE A 91 6.60 1.11 -11.54
N GLU A 92 6.71 1.46 -12.83
CA GLU A 92 7.73 0.92 -13.74
C GLU A 92 9.16 1.14 -13.19
N ARG A 93 9.46 2.37 -12.77
CA ARG A 93 10.78 2.71 -12.21
C ARG A 93 11.07 1.94 -10.93
N ALA A 94 10.08 1.82 -10.05
CA ALA A 94 10.20 1.07 -8.80
C ALA A 94 10.44 -0.44 -9.04
N VAL A 95 9.71 -1.05 -9.98
CA VAL A 95 9.89 -2.46 -10.38
C VAL A 95 11.29 -2.68 -10.95
N ARG A 96 11.72 -1.83 -11.88
CA ARG A 96 13.04 -1.94 -12.54
C ARG A 96 14.21 -1.66 -11.59
N ALA A 97 13.99 -0.84 -10.58
CA ALA A 97 14.95 -0.62 -9.51
C ALA A 97 15.03 -1.79 -8.51
N GLY A 98 14.12 -2.77 -8.59
CA GLY A 98 14.16 -3.96 -7.75
C GLY A 98 13.55 -3.77 -6.36
N VAL A 99 12.55 -2.90 -6.19
CA VAL A 99 11.84 -2.79 -4.92
C VAL A 99 11.10 -4.09 -4.59
N ASP A 100 11.01 -4.43 -3.31
CA ASP A 100 10.39 -5.68 -2.85
C ASP A 100 8.86 -5.59 -2.77
N TYR A 101 8.34 -4.37 -2.56
CA TYR A 101 6.93 -4.14 -2.27
C TYR A 101 6.44 -2.81 -2.87
N ILE A 102 5.25 -2.83 -3.48
CA ILE A 102 4.59 -1.63 -4.01
C ILE A 102 3.24 -1.46 -3.34
N ALA A 103 3.03 -0.30 -2.73
CA ALA A 103 1.73 0.14 -2.24
C ALA A 103 0.97 0.88 -3.35
N HIS A 104 -0.35 0.69 -3.37
CA HIS A 104 -1.35 1.26 -4.26
C HIS A 104 -1.39 0.65 -5.66
N ALA A 105 -0.34 0.75 -6.46
CA ALA A 105 -0.28 0.24 -7.83
C ALA A 105 -1.55 0.57 -8.65
N SER A 106 -2.04 1.81 -8.57
CA SER A 106 -3.34 2.20 -9.14
C SER A 106 -3.27 2.54 -10.63
N PHE A 107 -2.08 2.65 -11.22
CA PHE A 107 -1.84 3.01 -12.63
C PHE A 107 -2.53 4.31 -13.03
N VAL A 108 -2.67 5.25 -12.10
CA VAL A 108 -3.37 6.51 -12.36
C VAL A 108 -2.57 7.40 -13.29
N SER A 109 -3.26 7.95 -14.29
CA SER A 109 -2.71 8.90 -15.25
C SER A 109 -3.11 10.35 -14.93
N ALA A 110 -2.57 11.29 -15.69
CA ALA A 110 -2.94 12.71 -15.60
C ALA A 110 -4.41 13.00 -15.97
N THR A 111 -5.13 12.03 -16.52
CA THR A 111 -6.58 12.12 -16.76
C THR A 111 -7.38 11.83 -15.47
N GLY A 112 -6.74 11.30 -14.42
CA GLY A 112 -7.37 10.83 -13.20
C GLY A 112 -7.95 9.42 -13.31
N ARG A 113 -7.67 8.71 -14.42
CA ARG A 113 -8.13 7.34 -14.65
C ARG A 113 -7.00 6.35 -14.48
N SER A 114 -7.33 5.12 -14.11
CA SER A 114 -6.40 4.01 -14.18
C SER A 114 -6.15 3.63 -15.65
N GLU A 115 -4.88 3.61 -16.04
CA GLU A 115 -4.40 3.17 -17.35
C GLU A 115 -3.53 1.93 -17.14
N PHE A 116 -4.20 0.80 -16.88
CA PHE A 116 -3.53 -0.47 -16.58
C PHE A 116 -2.64 -0.90 -17.76
N ASP A 117 -1.39 -1.25 -17.44
CA ASP A 117 -0.41 -1.77 -18.40
C ASP A 117 -0.16 -3.27 -18.12
N PRO A 118 -0.67 -4.18 -19.00
CA PRO A 118 -0.47 -5.62 -18.86
C PRO A 118 1.01 -6.03 -18.90
N ARG A 119 1.84 -5.35 -19.70
CA ARG A 119 3.27 -5.69 -19.81
C ARG A 119 4.01 -5.37 -18.52
N LEU A 120 3.68 -4.23 -17.90
CA LEU A 120 4.24 -3.88 -16.61
C LEU A 120 3.76 -4.84 -15.52
N ALA A 121 2.50 -5.29 -15.55
CA ALA A 121 2.01 -6.32 -14.63
C ALA A 121 2.78 -7.64 -14.77
N GLU A 122 3.11 -8.07 -16.00
CA GLU A 122 3.97 -9.22 -16.25
C GLU A 122 5.42 -9.01 -15.75
N GLU A 123 5.97 -7.79 -15.88
CA GLU A 123 7.27 -7.44 -15.30
C GLU A 123 7.24 -7.53 -13.76
N MET A 124 6.18 -7.01 -13.13
CA MET A 124 5.95 -7.11 -11.68
C MET A 124 5.89 -8.57 -11.21
N ALA A 125 5.15 -9.41 -11.93
CA ALA A 125 5.04 -10.84 -11.62
C ALA A 125 6.40 -11.56 -11.74
N ARG A 126 7.16 -11.29 -12.81
CA ARG A 126 8.51 -11.86 -13.01
C ARG A 126 9.52 -11.37 -11.97
N ALA A 127 9.46 -10.12 -11.59
CA ALA A 127 10.28 -9.55 -10.52
C ALA A 127 9.91 -10.12 -9.14
N GLY A 128 8.70 -10.70 -9.01
CA GLY A 128 8.23 -11.27 -7.75
C GLY A 128 7.88 -10.23 -6.70
N VAL A 129 7.66 -8.96 -7.11
CA VAL A 129 7.27 -7.88 -6.21
C VAL A 129 5.91 -8.15 -5.57
N TYR A 130 5.79 -7.81 -4.29
CA TYR A 130 4.50 -7.84 -3.59
C TYR A 130 3.75 -6.54 -3.82
N VAL A 131 2.44 -6.65 -4.01
CA VAL A 131 1.57 -5.48 -4.25
C VAL A 131 0.43 -5.44 -3.26
N ASP A 132 0.30 -4.31 -2.58
CA ASP A 132 -0.84 -3.95 -1.76
C ASP A 132 -1.61 -2.82 -2.44
N CYS A 133 -2.77 -3.11 -2.97
CA CYS A 133 -3.62 -2.09 -3.59
C CYS A 133 -4.29 -1.16 -2.56
N THR A 134 -3.99 -1.30 -1.26
CA THR A 134 -4.48 -0.46 -0.16
C THR A 134 -6.01 -0.27 -0.15
N VAL A 135 -6.71 -1.40 -0.28
CA VAL A 135 -8.16 -1.42 -0.42
C VAL A 135 -8.85 -1.19 0.92
N THR A 136 -9.62 -0.13 1.02
CA THR A 136 -10.35 0.24 2.24
C THR A 136 -11.78 -0.32 2.24
N ALA A 137 -12.39 -0.40 3.42
CA ALA A 137 -13.79 -0.83 3.60
C ALA A 137 -14.81 0.03 2.83
N HIS A 138 -14.44 1.25 2.45
CA HIS A 138 -15.30 2.19 1.72
C HIS A 138 -15.26 1.99 0.20
N LEU A 139 -14.31 1.21 -0.30
CA LEU A 139 -14.09 1.08 -1.74
C LEU A 139 -15.36 0.68 -2.52
N PRO A 140 -16.21 -0.29 -2.07
CA PRO A 140 -17.42 -0.62 -2.80
C PRO A 140 -18.38 0.58 -2.99
N ALA A 141 -18.53 1.43 -1.96
CA ALA A 141 -19.35 2.63 -2.04
C ALA A 141 -18.71 3.70 -2.96
N LEU A 142 -17.39 3.81 -2.96
CA LEU A 142 -16.67 4.72 -3.86
C LEU A 142 -16.81 4.29 -5.31
N ILE A 143 -16.66 3.00 -5.62
CA ILE A 143 -16.82 2.43 -6.96
C ILE A 143 -18.28 2.62 -7.45
N ALA A 144 -19.27 2.45 -6.57
CA ALA A 144 -20.67 2.69 -6.93
C ALA A 144 -20.94 4.16 -7.30
N ARG A 145 -20.20 5.10 -6.69
CA ARG A 145 -20.28 6.54 -7.02
C ARG A 145 -19.53 6.87 -8.31
N ASP A 146 -18.34 6.33 -8.45
CA ASP A 146 -17.48 6.53 -9.61
C ASP A 146 -16.61 5.26 -9.86
N PRO A 147 -16.87 4.51 -10.95
CA PRO A 147 -16.09 3.31 -11.28
C PRO A 147 -14.59 3.54 -11.44
N SER A 148 -14.12 4.76 -11.66
CA SER A 148 -12.68 5.08 -11.76
C SER A 148 -11.91 4.88 -10.45
N PHE A 149 -12.61 4.70 -9.32
CA PHE A 149 -12.00 4.30 -8.04
C PHE A 149 -11.58 2.83 -7.99
N ALA A 150 -12.00 1.99 -8.93
CA ALA A 150 -11.65 0.59 -8.90
C ALA A 150 -10.15 0.38 -9.14
N PRO A 151 -9.39 -0.11 -8.15
CA PRO A 151 -7.99 -0.47 -8.37
C PRO A 151 -7.91 -1.73 -9.24
N PRO A 152 -6.84 -1.94 -10.03
CA PRO A 152 -6.74 -3.07 -10.95
C PRO A 152 -6.34 -4.39 -10.26
N VAL A 153 -6.88 -4.67 -9.04
CA VAL A 153 -6.54 -5.83 -8.20
C VAL A 153 -6.68 -7.13 -8.97
N ARG A 154 -7.84 -7.33 -9.59
CA ARG A 154 -8.15 -8.56 -10.34
C ARG A 154 -7.20 -8.73 -11.52
N LEU A 155 -6.96 -7.66 -12.29
CA LEU A 155 -6.05 -7.69 -13.44
C LEU A 155 -4.62 -8.01 -13.01
N LEU A 156 -4.12 -7.39 -11.96
CA LEU A 156 -2.81 -7.69 -11.39
C LEU A 156 -2.70 -9.17 -10.99
N TRP A 157 -3.70 -9.69 -10.27
CA TRP A 157 -3.72 -11.08 -9.85
C TRP A 157 -3.77 -12.06 -11.03
N GLU A 158 -4.60 -11.79 -12.05
CA GLU A 158 -4.70 -12.60 -13.26
C GLU A 158 -3.37 -12.64 -14.07
N HIS A 159 -2.54 -11.59 -13.95
CA HIS A 159 -1.17 -11.55 -14.52
C HIS A 159 -0.11 -12.16 -13.58
N GLY A 160 -0.51 -12.80 -12.47
CA GLY A 160 0.41 -13.50 -11.57
C GLY A 160 1.13 -12.62 -10.55
N VAL A 161 0.72 -11.36 -10.39
CA VAL A 161 1.28 -10.46 -9.37
C VAL A 161 0.89 -10.92 -7.96
N ARG A 162 1.83 -10.89 -7.02
CA ARG A 162 1.64 -11.32 -5.63
C ARG A 162 0.88 -10.28 -4.83
N ILE A 163 -0.46 -10.40 -4.78
CA ILE A 163 -1.29 -9.46 -4.01
C ILE A 163 -1.20 -9.77 -2.52
N VAL A 164 -1.02 -8.74 -1.71
CA VAL A 164 -1.13 -8.75 -0.24
C VAL A 164 -2.23 -7.80 0.21
N ALA A 165 -2.75 -8.02 1.42
CA ALA A 165 -3.86 -7.25 1.96
C ALA A 165 -3.36 -6.18 2.93
N GLY A 166 -3.49 -4.93 2.56
CA GLY A 166 -3.35 -3.75 3.39
C GLY A 166 -4.46 -2.75 3.10
N HIS A 167 -4.63 -1.73 3.93
CA HIS A 167 -5.71 -0.75 3.77
C HIS A 167 -5.30 0.67 4.17
N ASP A 168 -4.00 0.94 4.24
CA ASP A 168 -3.42 2.25 4.55
C ASP A 168 -4.02 2.88 5.82
N ALA A 169 -4.01 2.10 6.92
CA ALA A 169 -4.64 2.48 8.18
C ALA A 169 -3.99 3.72 8.79
N GLY A 170 -4.81 4.59 9.37
CA GLY A 170 -4.39 5.80 10.05
C GLY A 170 -4.60 7.08 9.24
N ILE A 171 -4.94 6.96 7.95
CA ILE A 171 -5.41 8.10 7.15
C ILE A 171 -6.92 8.36 7.40
N PRO A 172 -7.46 9.53 7.02
CA PRO A 172 -8.89 9.80 7.11
C PRO A 172 -9.72 8.69 6.46
N ALA A 173 -10.80 8.27 7.12
CA ALA A 173 -11.71 7.20 6.71
C ALA A 173 -11.10 5.79 6.57
N SER A 174 -9.85 5.56 7.01
CA SER A 174 -9.23 4.23 7.07
C SER A 174 -8.79 3.86 8.49
N PRO A 175 -9.71 3.66 9.44
CA PRO A 175 -9.36 3.25 10.79
C PRO A 175 -8.88 1.80 10.82
N GLN A 176 -7.90 1.48 11.66
CA GLN A 176 -7.33 0.14 11.80
C GLN A 176 -8.41 -0.95 12.02
N ARG A 177 -9.46 -0.63 12.79
CA ARG A 177 -10.59 -1.55 13.04
C ARG A 177 -11.40 -1.93 11.79
N ALA A 178 -11.25 -1.21 10.68
CA ALA A 178 -11.96 -1.49 9.43
C ALA A 178 -11.25 -2.53 8.53
N TYR A 179 -10.20 -3.20 9.00
CA TYR A 179 -9.40 -4.12 8.21
C TYR A 179 -10.22 -5.23 7.54
N VAL A 180 -11.13 -5.90 8.29
CA VAL A 180 -12.01 -6.94 7.72
C VAL A 180 -12.89 -6.38 6.59
N GLY A 181 -13.34 -5.13 6.71
CA GLY A 181 -14.05 -4.44 5.63
C GLY A 181 -13.19 -4.26 4.38
N GLY A 182 -11.88 -4.00 4.54
CA GLY A 182 -10.91 -3.98 3.44
C GLY A 182 -10.74 -5.35 2.77
N LEU A 183 -10.71 -6.45 3.55
CA LEU A 183 -10.67 -7.80 3.01
C LEU A 183 -11.91 -8.11 2.16
N LYS A 184 -13.11 -7.75 2.64
CA LYS A 184 -14.36 -7.90 1.89
C LYS A 184 -14.37 -7.03 0.62
N ALA A 185 -13.77 -5.85 0.68
CA ALA A 185 -13.65 -4.99 -0.49
C ALA A 185 -12.67 -5.57 -1.53
N LEU A 186 -11.59 -6.25 -1.14
CA LEU A 186 -10.71 -7.02 -2.05
C LEU A 186 -11.49 -8.12 -2.79
N GLU A 187 -12.37 -8.84 -2.08
CA GLU A 187 -13.26 -9.83 -2.70
C GLU A 187 -14.23 -9.15 -3.68
N ALA A 188 -14.82 -8.03 -3.30
CA ALA A 188 -15.77 -7.28 -4.14
C ALA A 188 -15.15 -6.75 -5.44
N VAL A 189 -13.82 -6.46 -5.47
CA VAL A 189 -13.09 -6.09 -6.69
C VAL A 189 -12.51 -7.29 -7.45
N GLY A 190 -12.92 -8.52 -7.09
CA GLY A 190 -12.72 -9.72 -7.88
C GLY A 190 -11.56 -10.63 -7.44
N LEU A 191 -10.98 -10.42 -6.26
CA LEU A 191 -10.01 -11.38 -5.73
C LEU A 191 -10.77 -12.54 -5.05
N PRO A 192 -10.52 -13.82 -5.40
CA PRO A 192 -11.19 -14.95 -4.76
C PRO A 192 -11.00 -14.95 -3.23
N CYS A 193 -12.01 -15.36 -2.49
CA CYS A 193 -12.02 -15.38 -1.01
C CYS A 193 -10.79 -16.06 -0.41
N THR A 194 -10.38 -17.21 -0.97
CA THR A 194 -9.18 -17.95 -0.55
C THR A 194 -7.90 -17.14 -0.82
N GLU A 195 -7.83 -16.41 -1.94
CA GLU A 195 -6.70 -15.54 -2.27
C GLU A 195 -6.62 -14.34 -1.31
N VAL A 196 -7.77 -13.78 -0.91
CA VAL A 196 -7.83 -12.72 0.12
C VAL A 196 -7.26 -13.23 1.45
N LEU A 197 -7.61 -14.45 1.87
CA LEU A 197 -7.06 -15.03 3.09
C LEU A 197 -5.55 -15.26 3.00
N LEU A 198 -5.04 -15.77 1.87
CA LEU A 198 -3.60 -15.90 1.64
C LEU A 198 -2.90 -14.53 1.63
N ALA A 199 -3.52 -13.53 1.01
CA ALA A 199 -3.02 -12.16 0.98
C ALA A 199 -2.92 -11.53 2.38
N ALA A 200 -3.82 -11.90 3.30
CA ALA A 200 -3.87 -11.41 4.68
C ALA A 200 -3.00 -12.22 5.66
N THR A 201 -2.46 -13.37 5.25
CA THR A 201 -1.74 -14.31 6.14
C THR A 201 -0.35 -14.67 5.59
N SER A 202 -0.20 -15.83 4.97
CA SER A 202 1.11 -16.36 4.54
C SER A 202 1.83 -15.45 3.54
N ARG A 203 1.09 -14.88 2.59
CA ARG A 203 1.68 -13.97 1.60
C ARG A 203 2.09 -12.64 2.22
N ALA A 204 1.26 -12.08 3.13
CA ALA A 204 1.63 -10.89 3.90
C ALA A 204 2.86 -11.14 4.77
N ALA A 205 2.94 -12.28 5.45
CA ALA A 205 4.11 -12.66 6.23
C ALA A 205 5.37 -12.72 5.36
N ALA A 206 5.27 -13.30 4.17
CA ALA A 206 6.39 -13.35 3.22
C ALA A 206 6.79 -11.94 2.75
N ALA A 207 5.82 -11.08 2.44
CA ALA A 207 6.06 -9.71 1.97
C ALA A 207 6.78 -8.81 2.98
N ILE A 208 6.71 -9.14 4.27
CA ILE A 208 7.42 -8.43 5.33
C ILE A 208 8.66 -9.20 5.85
N GLY A 209 9.14 -10.19 5.09
CA GLY A 209 10.34 -10.97 5.48
C GLY A 209 10.13 -11.92 6.67
N ARG A 210 8.87 -12.32 6.96
CA ARG A 210 8.51 -13.24 8.05
C ARG A 210 8.06 -14.62 7.55
N ALA A 211 8.36 -14.96 6.30
CA ALA A 211 8.16 -16.32 5.78
C ALA A 211 8.86 -17.35 6.66
N GLY A 212 8.19 -18.46 6.96
CA GLY A 212 8.72 -19.49 7.84
C GLY A 212 8.64 -19.18 9.36
N VAL A 213 8.14 -18.00 9.72
CA VAL A 213 7.97 -17.59 11.14
C VAL A 213 6.52 -17.53 11.54
N THR A 214 5.67 -16.87 10.73
CA THR A 214 4.23 -16.71 10.99
C THR A 214 3.41 -16.77 9.69
N GLY A 215 2.09 -16.62 9.79
CA GLY A 215 1.16 -16.58 8.65
C GLY A 215 0.68 -17.96 8.19
N VAL A 216 1.15 -19.05 8.82
CA VAL A 216 0.74 -20.42 8.54
C VAL A 216 0.58 -21.18 9.86
N LEU A 217 -0.43 -22.06 9.93
CA LEU A 217 -0.59 -22.98 11.05
C LEU A 217 0.20 -24.27 10.77
N ALA A 218 1.44 -24.31 11.26
CA ALA A 218 2.33 -25.44 11.11
C ALA A 218 3.28 -25.58 12.32
N PRO A 219 3.76 -26.80 12.64
CA PRO A 219 4.76 -26.99 13.69
C PRO A 219 6.01 -26.14 13.41
N GLY A 220 6.51 -25.47 14.46
CA GLY A 220 7.69 -24.60 14.38
C GLY A 220 7.41 -23.15 14.02
N PHE A 221 6.17 -22.80 13.66
CA PHE A 221 5.76 -21.41 13.45
C PHE A 221 5.32 -20.75 14.76
N GLU A 222 5.39 -19.42 14.84
CA GLU A 222 4.78 -18.66 15.92
C GLU A 222 3.27 -18.99 16.01
N ALA A 223 2.78 -19.18 17.22
CA ALA A 223 1.35 -19.44 17.45
C ALA A 223 0.56 -18.11 17.36
N ASP A 224 0.40 -17.63 16.13
CA ASP A 224 -0.44 -16.49 15.77
C ASP A 224 -1.66 -17.01 15.03
N LEU A 225 -2.81 -17.02 15.69
CA LEU A 225 -4.06 -17.54 15.10
C LEU A 225 -5.29 -16.83 15.63
N ILE A 226 -6.35 -16.88 14.85
CA ILE A 226 -7.70 -16.53 15.27
C ILE A 226 -8.64 -17.71 15.06
N ALA A 227 -9.62 -17.89 15.96
CA ALA A 227 -10.78 -18.75 15.70
C ALA A 227 -12.01 -17.87 15.47
N VAL A 228 -12.80 -18.22 14.47
CA VAL A 228 -14.01 -17.51 14.07
C VAL A 228 -15.22 -18.46 14.00
N ALA A 229 -16.43 -17.89 14.06
CA ALA A 229 -17.67 -18.69 14.04
C ALA A 229 -18.14 -18.94 12.60
N GLY A 230 -17.36 -19.70 11.82
CA GLY A 230 -17.74 -20.06 10.44
C GLY A 230 -16.54 -20.37 9.58
N ASP A 231 -16.78 -20.57 8.29
CA ASP A 231 -15.72 -20.85 7.30
C ASP A 231 -15.38 -19.57 6.52
N PRO A 232 -14.24 -18.90 6.81
CA PRO A 232 -13.84 -17.66 6.13
C PRO A 232 -13.48 -17.87 4.66
N ARG A 233 -13.32 -19.11 4.19
CA ARG A 233 -13.10 -19.42 2.77
C ARG A 233 -14.38 -19.29 1.94
N ARG A 234 -15.55 -19.26 2.61
CA ARG A 234 -16.88 -19.10 1.99
C ARG A 234 -17.48 -17.74 2.20
N ASP A 235 -17.21 -17.13 3.35
CA ASP A 235 -17.71 -15.79 3.71
C ASP A 235 -16.71 -15.08 4.64
N LEU A 236 -16.07 -14.03 4.15
CA LEU A 236 -15.15 -13.22 4.94
C LEU A 236 -15.84 -12.44 6.07
N ALA A 237 -17.18 -12.30 6.05
CA ALA A 237 -17.90 -11.62 7.13
C ALA A 237 -17.74 -12.34 8.48
N VAL A 238 -17.49 -13.66 8.48
CA VAL A 238 -17.26 -14.42 9.72
C VAL A 238 -16.02 -13.96 10.48
N LEU A 239 -15.09 -13.25 9.84
CA LEU A 239 -13.92 -12.65 10.48
C LEU A 239 -14.29 -11.54 11.47
N HIS A 240 -15.52 -11.03 11.47
CA HIS A 240 -16.04 -10.14 12.51
C HIS A 240 -16.46 -10.89 13.78
N ASP A 241 -16.73 -12.20 13.70
CA ASP A 241 -17.16 -13.02 14.86
C ASP A 241 -15.97 -13.82 15.42
N LEU A 242 -15.01 -13.09 15.98
CA LEU A 242 -13.83 -13.66 16.63
C LEU A 242 -14.25 -14.40 17.91
N ARG A 243 -13.79 -15.65 18.06
CA ARG A 243 -13.99 -16.50 19.25
C ARG A 243 -12.73 -16.59 20.09
N LEU A 244 -11.57 -16.52 19.44
CA LEU A 244 -10.27 -16.60 20.09
C LEU A 244 -9.25 -15.82 19.27
N VAL A 245 -8.34 -15.15 19.96
CA VAL A 245 -7.13 -14.59 19.36
C VAL A 245 -5.94 -15.13 20.14
N VAL A 246 -4.98 -15.70 19.45
CA VAL A 246 -3.68 -16.07 20.01
C VAL A 246 -2.60 -15.30 19.29
N ALA A 247 -1.74 -14.63 20.02
CA ALA A 247 -0.59 -13.92 19.49
C ALA A 247 0.68 -14.34 20.24
N ARG A 248 1.64 -14.89 19.52
CA ARG A 248 2.87 -15.48 20.07
C ARG A 248 2.61 -16.44 21.23
N GLY A 249 1.62 -17.33 21.06
CA GLY A 249 1.23 -18.30 22.08
C GLY A 249 0.45 -17.75 23.28
N ARG A 250 0.15 -16.45 23.31
CA ARG A 250 -0.68 -15.83 24.36
C ARG A 250 -2.11 -15.67 23.88
N GLU A 251 -3.04 -16.14 24.69
CA GLU A 251 -4.47 -16.03 24.42
C GLU A 251 -5.00 -14.64 24.81
N PHE A 252 -5.86 -14.11 23.95
CA PHE A 252 -6.61 -12.87 24.16
C PHE A 252 -8.08 -13.14 23.86
N LEU A 253 -8.97 -12.76 24.77
CA LEU A 253 -10.40 -12.77 24.51
C LEU A 253 -10.73 -11.49 23.72
N PRO A 254 -11.33 -11.62 22.54
CA PRO A 254 -11.72 -10.45 21.76
C PRO A 254 -12.82 -9.66 22.46
N ASP A 255 -12.64 -8.36 22.59
CA ASP A 255 -13.71 -7.48 23.03
C ASP A 255 -14.84 -7.52 21.98
N ARG A 256 -16.07 -7.78 22.42
CA ARG A 256 -17.24 -7.69 21.56
C ARG A 256 -17.58 -6.22 21.33
N VAL A 257 -16.90 -5.62 20.37
CA VAL A 257 -17.21 -4.24 19.96
C VAL A 257 -18.40 -4.29 19.00
N ALA A 258 -19.57 -3.98 19.54
CA ALA A 258 -20.79 -3.85 18.72
C ALA A 258 -20.66 -2.67 17.74
N GLY A 259 -21.00 -2.91 16.47
CA GLY A 259 -21.29 -1.84 15.51
C GLY A 259 -20.10 -1.06 14.97
N LEU A 260 -19.00 -1.74 14.64
CA LEU A 260 -17.89 -1.12 13.89
C LEU A 260 -18.25 -0.91 12.42
N ALA A 261 -19.26 -0.11 12.14
CA ALA A 261 -19.47 0.41 10.81
C ALA A 261 -18.28 1.28 10.40
N ALA A 262 -17.81 1.13 9.16
CA ALA A 262 -16.94 2.10 8.57
C ALA A 262 -17.58 3.49 8.69
N GLY A 263 -16.80 4.50 9.12
CA GLY A 263 -17.30 5.87 9.25
C GLY A 263 -17.84 6.44 7.93
N PRO A 264 -18.44 7.61 7.93
CA PRO A 264 -18.99 8.22 6.72
C PRO A 264 -17.91 8.42 5.65
N VAL A 265 -18.31 8.29 4.39
CA VAL A 265 -17.47 8.46 3.19
C VAL A 265 -17.25 9.95 2.87
N GLU A 266 -17.85 10.85 3.67
CA GLU A 266 -17.76 12.30 3.49
C GLU A 266 -16.30 12.77 3.56
N GLY A 267 -15.89 13.54 2.55
CA GLY A 267 -14.52 14.08 2.46
C GLY A 267 -13.48 13.23 1.70
N LEU A 268 -13.83 12.01 1.26
CA LEU A 268 -12.99 11.27 0.34
C LEU A 268 -13.14 11.82 -1.08
N VAL A 269 -12.07 12.37 -1.62
CA VAL A 269 -12.00 12.88 -2.99
C VAL A 269 -11.45 11.80 -3.92
N GLY A 270 -12.09 11.63 -5.09
CA GLY A 270 -11.68 10.70 -6.12
C GLY A 270 -10.52 11.20 -6.98
N PRO A 271 -9.93 10.32 -7.81
CA PRO A 271 -8.87 10.73 -8.72
C PRO A 271 -9.26 11.91 -9.62
N ALA A 272 -10.49 11.93 -10.16
CA ALA A 272 -10.98 13.02 -10.99
C ALA A 272 -11.17 14.33 -10.21
N GLU A 273 -11.71 14.25 -8.99
CA GLU A 273 -11.90 15.40 -8.10
C GLU A 273 -10.55 15.94 -7.61
N THR A 274 -9.61 15.06 -7.26
CA THR A 274 -8.23 15.44 -6.90
C THR A 274 -7.56 16.16 -8.07
N LEU A 275 -7.73 15.67 -9.30
CA LEU A 275 -7.24 16.31 -10.50
C LEU A 275 -7.83 17.70 -10.70
N ALA A 276 -9.13 17.88 -10.45
CA ALA A 276 -9.80 19.17 -10.53
C ALA A 276 -9.23 20.16 -9.51
N VAL A 277 -9.10 19.76 -8.25
CA VAL A 277 -8.48 20.57 -7.18
C VAL A 277 -7.05 20.95 -7.55
N TRP A 278 -6.24 20.00 -8.00
CA TRP A 278 -4.85 20.25 -8.39
C TRP A 278 -4.74 21.21 -9.58
N ARG A 279 -5.62 21.11 -10.59
CA ARG A 279 -5.67 22.03 -11.72
C ARG A 279 -6.02 23.45 -11.27
N GLU A 280 -6.95 23.61 -10.36
CA GLU A 280 -7.33 24.93 -9.81
C GLU A 280 -6.23 25.52 -8.94
N GLU A 281 -5.57 24.73 -8.10
CA GLU A 281 -4.40 25.20 -7.33
C GLU A 281 -3.25 25.67 -8.25
N ARG A 282 -2.98 24.91 -9.33
CA ARG A 282 -1.95 25.29 -10.31
C ARG A 282 -2.30 26.60 -11.02
N LYS A 283 -3.56 26.81 -11.41
CA LYS A 283 -4.03 28.07 -11.98
C LYS A 283 -3.89 29.22 -11.00
N ARG A 284 -4.21 28.99 -9.72
CA ARG A 284 -4.09 29.99 -8.65
C ARG A 284 -2.63 30.39 -8.42
N ARG A 285 -1.71 29.43 -8.37
CA ARG A 285 -0.26 29.67 -8.25
C ARG A 285 0.31 30.43 -9.47
N ALA A 286 -0.16 30.10 -10.67
CA ALA A 286 0.26 30.80 -11.89
C ALA A 286 -0.21 32.26 -11.93
N ARG A 287 -1.35 32.59 -11.29
CA ARG A 287 -1.88 33.96 -11.19
C ARG A 287 -1.22 34.80 -10.08
N HIS A 288 -0.63 34.14 -9.09
CA HIS A 288 0.08 34.77 -7.97
C HIS A 288 1.44 34.09 -7.76
N PRO A 289 2.42 34.30 -8.68
CA PRO A 289 3.77 33.82 -8.45
C PRO A 289 4.28 34.47 -7.16
N ARG A 290 4.70 33.67 -6.19
CA ARG A 290 5.40 34.22 -5.02
C ARG A 290 6.72 34.81 -5.53
N VAL A 291 6.93 36.08 -5.29
CA VAL A 291 8.19 36.81 -5.47
C VAL A 291 9.23 36.19 -4.54
#